data_225fb6048b40c19aa59f5b47f4cdc7ba
#
_entry.id   225fb6048b40c19aa59f5b47f4cdc7ba
#
_cell.length_a   1.000
_cell.length_b   1.000
_cell.length_c   1.000
_cell.angle_alpha   90.00
_cell.angle_beta   90.00
_cell.angle_gamma   90.00
#
_symmetry.space_group_name_H-M   'P 1'
#
loop_
_entity.id
_entity.type
_entity.pdbx_description
1 polymer ?
#
loop_
_entity_poly.entity_id
_entity_poly.type
_entity_poly.pdbx_seq_one_letter_code
_entity_poly.pdbx_strand_id
1 'polypeptide(L)'
;MIAADTNVLVRLLTDDDAAQSAIARSLFLAESIWISKTVLLETAWVLRSLYGFDEAAIRGAFGKLLGLKNVEMEGKPSVAAALDLNGRGIELADAMHLSGRPPGATFVSFDKALVRRARRAGVQGVSGPALTQ
;
A
#
# COMPACT_ATOMS: atom_id res chain seq x y z
N MET A 1 -10.75 -3.89 -18.97
CA MET A 1 -10.00 -3.58 -17.73
C MET A 1 -9.10 -2.37 -17.95
N ILE A 2 -9.09 -1.46 -17.01
CA ILE A 2 -8.28 -0.24 -17.04
C ILE A 2 -7.24 -0.32 -15.94
N ALA A 3 -5.95 -0.12 -16.28
CA ALA A 3 -4.91 0.06 -15.30
C ALA A 3 -4.87 1.53 -14.91
N ALA A 4 -5.10 1.82 -13.62
CA ALA A 4 -5.16 3.19 -13.14
C ALA A 4 -3.77 3.71 -12.77
N ASP A 5 -3.46 4.94 -13.20
CA ASP A 5 -2.26 5.64 -12.79
C ASP A 5 -2.46 6.34 -11.44
N THR A 6 -1.38 6.77 -10.84
CA THR A 6 -1.38 7.43 -9.54
C THR A 6 -2.32 8.64 -9.50
N ASN A 7 -2.28 9.50 -10.51
CA ASN A 7 -3.12 10.70 -10.50
C ASN A 7 -4.62 10.39 -10.60
N VAL A 8 -5.00 9.24 -11.19
CA VAL A 8 -6.40 8.81 -11.18
C VAL A 8 -6.84 8.46 -9.77
N LEU A 9 -6.01 7.71 -9.02
CA LEU A 9 -6.29 7.40 -7.62
C LEU A 9 -6.32 8.65 -6.75
N VAL A 10 -5.36 9.55 -6.95
CA VAL A 10 -5.31 10.80 -6.18
C VAL A 10 -6.59 11.63 -6.41
N ARG A 11 -7.06 11.73 -7.66
CA ARG A 11 -8.30 12.45 -7.96
C ARG A 11 -9.52 11.75 -7.40
N LEU A 12 -9.52 10.43 -7.35
CA LEU A 12 -10.60 9.68 -6.71
C LEU A 12 -10.67 9.95 -5.21
N LEU A 13 -9.52 10.07 -4.55
CA LEU A 13 -9.42 10.15 -3.09
C LEU A 13 -9.33 11.58 -2.56
N THR A 14 -9.26 12.59 -3.42
CA THR A 14 -9.20 14.00 -3.04
C THR A 14 -10.26 14.80 -3.81
N ASP A 15 -10.51 16.03 -3.35
CA ASP A 15 -11.52 16.90 -3.96
C ASP A 15 -10.95 18.22 -4.51
N ASP A 16 -9.64 18.31 -4.71
CA ASP A 16 -8.99 19.54 -5.14
C ASP A 16 -9.18 19.88 -6.64
N ASP A 17 -9.66 18.93 -7.43
CA ASP A 17 -10.05 19.15 -8.82
C ASP A 17 -11.38 18.45 -9.07
N ALA A 18 -12.46 19.20 -8.99
CA ALA A 18 -13.81 18.65 -9.05
C ALA A 18 -14.10 17.92 -10.37
N ALA A 19 -13.61 18.45 -11.50
CA ALA A 19 -13.85 17.86 -12.81
C ALA A 19 -13.11 16.52 -12.95
N GLN A 20 -11.84 16.46 -12.57
CA GLN A 20 -11.07 15.23 -12.63
C GLN A 20 -11.54 14.20 -11.60
N SER A 21 -11.95 14.63 -10.42
CA SER A 21 -12.53 13.75 -9.41
C SER A 21 -13.81 13.09 -9.90
N ALA A 22 -14.67 13.83 -10.59
CA ALA A 22 -15.90 13.28 -11.18
C ALA A 22 -15.59 12.24 -12.25
N ILE A 23 -14.60 12.49 -13.10
CA ILE A 23 -14.16 11.54 -14.12
C ILE A 23 -13.60 10.27 -13.48
N ALA A 24 -12.75 10.41 -12.46
CA ALA A 24 -12.17 9.27 -11.75
C ALA A 24 -13.27 8.41 -11.11
N ARG A 25 -14.25 9.04 -10.46
CA ARG A 25 -15.39 8.31 -9.87
C ARG A 25 -16.18 7.55 -10.94
N SER A 26 -16.42 8.19 -12.09
CA SER A 26 -17.13 7.54 -13.20
C SER A 26 -16.40 6.32 -13.72
N LEU A 27 -15.07 6.38 -13.85
CA LEU A 27 -14.25 5.25 -14.25
C LEU A 27 -14.38 4.08 -13.27
N PHE A 28 -14.30 4.36 -11.97
CA PHE A 28 -14.38 3.32 -10.93
C PHE A 28 -15.79 2.72 -10.83
N LEU A 29 -16.82 3.44 -11.25
CA LEU A 29 -18.19 2.91 -11.27
C LEU A 29 -18.47 2.07 -12.51
N ALA A 30 -17.85 2.39 -13.65
CA ALA A 30 -18.19 1.82 -14.95
C ALA A 30 -17.26 0.70 -15.39
N GLU A 31 -16.02 0.66 -14.90
CA GLU A 31 -15.00 -0.21 -15.45
C GLU A 31 -14.38 -1.15 -14.40
N SER A 32 -13.77 -2.23 -14.88
CA SER A 32 -12.85 -3.03 -14.05
C SER A 32 -11.53 -2.30 -13.98
N ILE A 33 -11.01 -2.10 -12.78
CA ILE A 33 -9.81 -1.31 -12.50
C ILE A 33 -8.72 -2.22 -11.95
N TRP A 34 -7.52 -2.10 -12.49
CA TRP A 34 -6.33 -2.78 -11.97
C TRP A 34 -5.34 -1.76 -11.44
N ILE A 35 -4.78 -2.02 -10.25
CA ILE A 35 -3.85 -1.12 -9.57
C ILE A 35 -2.58 -1.89 -9.23
N SER A 36 -1.42 -1.38 -9.68
CA SER A 36 -0.14 -1.95 -9.35
C SER A 36 0.31 -1.55 -7.94
N LYS A 37 1.23 -2.32 -7.37
CA LYS A 37 1.83 -1.99 -6.07
C LYS A 37 2.62 -0.68 -6.12
N THR A 38 3.29 -0.41 -7.23
CA THR A 38 4.04 0.83 -7.39
C THR A 38 3.12 2.04 -7.41
N VAL A 39 1.96 1.93 -8.05
CA VAL A 39 0.96 3.00 -8.04
C VAL A 39 0.40 3.21 -6.63
N LEU A 40 0.16 2.13 -5.88
CA LEU A 40 -0.30 2.27 -4.49
C LEU A 40 0.72 2.99 -3.62
N LEU A 41 2.01 2.64 -3.74
CA LEU A 41 3.07 3.28 -2.97
C LEU A 41 3.23 4.76 -3.33
N GLU A 42 3.20 5.08 -4.62
CA GLU A 42 3.27 6.47 -5.07
C GLU A 42 2.06 7.26 -4.61
N THR A 43 0.87 6.68 -4.70
CA THR A 43 -0.37 7.30 -4.21
C THR A 43 -0.29 7.62 -2.72
N ALA A 44 0.19 6.66 -1.91
CA ALA A 44 0.38 6.88 -0.48
C ALA A 44 1.34 8.04 -0.20
N TRP A 45 2.45 8.10 -0.93
CA TRP A 45 3.42 9.17 -0.80
C TRP A 45 2.80 10.54 -1.15
N VAL A 46 2.06 10.62 -2.27
CA VAL A 46 1.40 11.87 -2.70
C VAL A 46 0.37 12.32 -1.67
N LEU A 47 -0.49 11.40 -1.21
CA LEU A 47 -1.51 11.73 -0.22
C LEU A 47 -0.91 12.26 1.07
N ARG A 48 0.17 11.65 1.54
CA ARG A 48 0.85 12.08 2.76
C ARG A 48 1.59 13.39 2.57
N SER A 49 2.38 13.50 1.50
CA SER A 49 3.31 14.62 1.29
C SER A 49 2.64 15.88 0.78
N LEU A 50 1.64 15.75 -0.08
CA LEU A 50 1.00 16.89 -0.74
C LEU A 50 -0.39 17.19 -0.19
N TYR A 51 -1.07 16.23 0.41
CA TYR A 51 -2.45 16.41 0.90
C TYR A 51 -2.58 16.26 2.41
N GLY A 52 -1.49 15.92 3.10
CA GLY A 52 -1.49 15.83 4.57
C GLY A 52 -2.28 14.68 5.17
N PHE A 53 -2.55 13.64 4.38
CA PHE A 53 -3.21 12.44 4.91
C PHE A 53 -2.28 11.75 5.92
N ASP A 54 -2.85 11.33 7.05
CA ASP A 54 -2.12 10.48 7.98
C ASP A 54 -2.16 9.00 7.55
N GLU A 55 -1.36 8.18 8.22
CA GLU A 55 -1.27 6.74 7.91
C GLU A 55 -2.63 6.04 8.01
N ALA A 56 -3.43 6.38 9.01
CA ALA A 56 -4.73 5.75 9.20
C ALA A 56 -5.71 6.10 8.08
N ALA A 57 -5.68 7.34 7.60
CA ALA A 57 -6.52 7.78 6.49
C ALA A 57 -6.14 7.06 5.19
N ILE A 58 -4.85 6.91 4.91
CA ILE A 58 -4.35 6.19 3.73
C ILE A 58 -4.74 4.71 3.82
N ARG A 59 -4.50 4.08 4.96
CA ARG A 59 -4.86 2.68 5.19
C ARG A 59 -6.36 2.46 5.00
N GLY A 60 -7.19 3.33 5.52
CA GLY A 60 -8.64 3.27 5.37
C GLY A 60 -9.08 3.40 3.91
N ALA A 61 -8.47 4.33 3.16
CA ALA A 61 -8.77 4.53 1.75
C ALA A 61 -8.41 3.28 0.92
N PHE A 62 -7.24 2.73 1.15
CA PHE A 62 -6.79 1.52 0.43
C PHE A 62 -7.62 0.30 0.81
N GLY A 63 -8.02 0.18 2.08
CA GLY A 63 -8.93 -0.88 2.52
C GLY A 63 -10.28 -0.83 1.81
N LYS A 64 -10.82 0.36 1.59
CA LYS A 64 -12.06 0.53 0.81
C LYS A 64 -11.88 0.11 -0.65
N LEU A 65 -10.74 0.49 -1.27
CA LEU A 65 -10.45 0.07 -2.63
C LEU A 65 -10.34 -1.45 -2.75
N LEU A 66 -9.69 -2.11 -1.78
CA LEU A 66 -9.61 -3.57 -1.74
C LEU A 66 -10.98 -4.24 -1.69
N GLY A 67 -11.95 -3.62 -1.05
CA GLY A 67 -13.30 -4.15 -0.89
C GLY A 67 -14.19 -3.99 -2.12
N LEU A 68 -13.78 -3.24 -3.13
CA LEU A 68 -14.57 -3.03 -4.34
C LEU A 68 -14.43 -4.24 -5.27
N LYS A 69 -15.57 -4.77 -5.72
CA LYS A 69 -15.61 -5.99 -6.56
C LYS A 69 -14.92 -5.82 -7.91
N ASN A 70 -14.96 -4.61 -8.45
CA ASN A 70 -14.40 -4.29 -9.77
C ASN A 70 -12.97 -3.77 -9.71
N VAL A 71 -12.34 -3.80 -8.53
CA VAL A 71 -10.96 -3.38 -8.35
C VAL A 71 -10.09 -4.60 -8.07
N GLU A 72 -9.07 -4.77 -8.90
CA GLU A 72 -8.02 -5.75 -8.70
C GLU A 72 -6.73 -5.04 -8.34
N MET A 73 -6.04 -5.53 -7.33
CA MET A 73 -4.71 -5.03 -6.96
C MET A 73 -3.68 -6.10 -7.23
N GLU A 74 -2.52 -5.67 -7.71
CA GLU A 74 -1.38 -6.56 -7.88
C GLU A 74 -1.04 -7.22 -6.56
N GLY A 75 -1.07 -8.57 -6.53
CA GLY A 75 -0.82 -9.30 -5.30
C GLY A 75 -1.79 -8.95 -4.17
N LYS A 76 -3.07 -8.92 -4.45
CA LYS A 76 -4.12 -8.52 -3.52
C LYS A 76 -3.97 -9.11 -2.11
N PRO A 77 -3.68 -10.42 -1.93
CA PRO A 77 -3.48 -10.96 -0.58
C PRO A 77 -2.31 -10.33 0.16
N SER A 78 -1.20 -10.04 -0.54
CA SER A 78 -0.04 -9.40 0.08
C SER A 78 -0.30 -7.94 0.42
N VAL A 79 -1.10 -7.25 -0.39
CA VAL A 79 -1.52 -5.86 -0.09
C VAL A 79 -2.41 -5.84 1.16
N ALA A 80 -3.37 -6.76 1.26
CA ALA A 80 -4.21 -6.87 2.45
C ALA A 80 -3.38 -7.14 3.71
N ALA A 81 -2.40 -8.03 3.62
CA ALA A 81 -1.48 -8.31 4.72
C ALA A 81 -0.64 -7.08 5.09
N ALA A 82 -0.19 -6.31 4.07
CA ALA A 82 0.55 -5.08 4.31
C ALA A 82 -0.27 -4.02 5.05
N LEU A 83 -1.54 -3.88 4.71
CA LEU A 83 -2.42 -2.95 5.40
C LEU A 83 -2.63 -3.37 6.86
N ASP A 84 -2.74 -4.65 7.14
CA ASP A 84 -2.80 -5.16 8.51
C ASP A 84 -1.52 -4.83 9.28
N LEU A 85 -0.35 -5.09 8.71
CA LEU A 85 0.94 -4.75 9.33
C LEU A 85 1.09 -3.24 9.55
N ASN A 86 0.62 -2.44 8.61
CA ASN A 86 0.61 -0.98 8.76
C ASN A 86 -0.21 -0.56 9.99
N GLY A 87 -1.35 -1.21 10.21
CA GLY A 87 -2.16 -1.00 11.39
C GLY A 87 -1.48 -1.42 12.69
N ARG A 88 -0.43 -2.24 12.60
CA ARG A 88 0.37 -2.68 13.75
C ARG A 88 1.65 -1.88 13.93
N GLY A 89 1.80 -0.76 13.23
CA GLY A 89 2.90 0.17 13.43
C GLY A 89 4.06 0.06 12.45
N ILE A 90 3.91 -0.70 11.37
CA ILE A 90 4.93 -0.78 10.32
C ILE A 90 4.56 0.20 9.21
N GLU A 91 5.51 1.05 8.81
CA GLU A 91 5.30 2.00 7.72
C GLU A 91 4.88 1.25 6.44
N LEU A 92 3.98 1.85 5.66
CA LEU A 92 3.29 1.14 4.57
C LEU A 92 4.25 0.56 3.52
N ALA A 93 5.27 1.32 3.11
CA ALA A 93 6.23 0.80 2.14
C ALA A 93 6.97 -0.42 2.69
N ASP A 94 7.42 -0.35 3.94
CA ASP A 94 8.07 -1.47 4.61
C ASP A 94 7.13 -2.67 4.77
N ALA A 95 5.87 -2.40 5.11
CA ALA A 95 4.86 -3.45 5.22
C ALA A 95 4.64 -4.15 3.88
N MET A 96 4.66 -3.41 2.78
CA MET A 96 4.53 -3.99 1.43
C MET A 96 5.77 -4.78 1.03
N HIS A 97 6.97 -4.33 1.40
CA HIS A 97 8.20 -5.10 1.18
C HIS A 97 8.15 -6.45 1.92
N LEU A 98 7.75 -6.42 3.18
CA LEU A 98 7.65 -7.63 3.99
C LEU A 98 6.61 -8.60 3.44
N SER A 99 5.41 -8.10 3.14
CA SER A 99 4.30 -8.93 2.71
C SER A 99 4.45 -9.43 1.28
N GLY A 100 5.21 -8.74 0.45
CA GLY A 100 5.42 -9.08 -0.96
C GLY A 100 6.55 -10.08 -1.21
N ARG A 101 7.29 -10.48 -0.17
CA ARG A 101 8.40 -11.42 -0.35
C ARG A 101 7.88 -12.83 -0.63
N PRO A 102 8.67 -13.67 -1.31
CA PRO A 102 8.28 -15.05 -1.52
C PRO A 102 8.12 -15.79 -0.19
N PRO A 103 7.21 -16.79 -0.12
CA PRO A 103 7.08 -17.62 1.07
C PRO A 103 8.41 -18.26 1.45
N GLY A 104 8.78 -18.22 2.73
CA GLY A 104 10.02 -18.77 3.24
C GLY A 104 11.26 -17.91 3.06
N ALA A 105 11.17 -16.81 2.35
CA ALA A 105 12.29 -15.89 2.20
C ALA A 105 12.53 -15.10 3.49
N THR A 106 13.77 -15.02 3.92
CA THR A 106 14.16 -14.16 5.03
C THR A 106 14.28 -12.72 4.54
N PHE A 107 13.62 -11.81 5.23
CA PHE A 107 13.76 -10.39 4.95
C PHE A 107 14.93 -9.83 5.76
N VAL A 108 15.87 -9.20 5.07
CA VAL A 108 17.10 -8.69 5.69
C VAL A 108 17.15 -7.18 5.54
N SER A 109 17.41 -6.48 6.64
CA SER A 109 17.51 -5.02 6.63
C SER A 109 18.56 -4.54 7.63
N PHE A 110 19.27 -3.49 7.26
CA PHE A 110 20.13 -2.77 8.21
C PHE A 110 19.33 -1.87 9.16
N ASP A 111 18.06 -1.64 8.87
CA ASP A 111 17.19 -0.81 9.72
C ASP A 111 16.78 -1.61 10.95
N LYS A 112 17.49 -1.38 12.06
CA LYS A 112 17.23 -2.09 13.32
C LYS A 112 15.84 -1.81 13.87
N ALA A 113 15.32 -0.60 13.65
CA ALA A 113 13.96 -0.25 14.11
C ALA A 113 12.91 -1.03 13.34
N LEU A 114 13.08 -1.18 12.02
CA LEU A 114 12.19 -2.00 11.21
C LEU A 114 12.20 -3.46 11.66
N VAL A 115 13.39 -4.03 11.86
CA VAL A 115 13.50 -5.43 12.32
C VAL A 115 12.77 -5.61 13.65
N ARG A 116 12.96 -4.69 14.58
CA ARG A 116 12.27 -4.73 15.89
C ARG A 116 10.76 -4.66 15.75
N ARG A 117 10.27 -3.70 14.94
CA ARG A 117 8.83 -3.51 14.73
C ARG A 117 8.19 -4.71 14.05
N ALA A 118 8.87 -5.29 13.06
CA ALA A 118 8.38 -6.47 12.36
C ALA A 118 8.25 -7.66 13.31
N ARG A 119 9.26 -7.90 14.14
CA ARG A 119 9.22 -8.97 15.13
C ARG A 119 8.12 -8.73 16.16
N ARG A 120 7.96 -7.50 16.63
CA ARG A 120 6.91 -7.13 17.57
C ARG A 120 5.52 -7.34 16.98
N ALA A 121 5.37 -7.11 15.67
CA ALA A 121 4.12 -7.33 14.95
C ALA A 121 3.87 -8.82 14.63
N GLY A 122 4.77 -9.72 15.03
CA GLY A 122 4.63 -11.14 14.80
C GLY A 122 5.12 -11.65 13.45
N VAL A 123 5.86 -10.81 12.71
CA VAL A 123 6.43 -11.23 11.42
C VAL A 123 7.68 -12.07 11.66
N GLN A 124 7.66 -13.30 11.15
CA GLN A 124 8.80 -14.21 11.26
C GLN A 124 9.76 -14.02 10.10
N GLY A 125 11.00 -14.47 10.28
CA GLY A 125 11.99 -14.44 9.20
C GLY A 125 12.47 -13.06 8.84
N VAL A 126 12.58 -12.16 9.82
CA VAL A 126 13.11 -10.81 9.65
C VAL A 126 14.36 -10.65 10.51
N SER A 127 15.45 -10.21 9.92
CA SER A 127 16.72 -10.08 10.65
C SER A 127 17.59 -8.99 10.04
N GLY A 128 18.59 -8.57 10.80
CA GLY A 128 19.71 -7.82 10.24
C GLY A 128 20.60 -8.77 9.42
N PRO A 129 21.51 -8.22 8.59
CA PRO A 129 22.45 -9.05 7.85
C PRO A 129 23.36 -9.82 8.83
N ALA A 130 23.53 -11.12 8.56
CA ALA A 130 24.50 -11.89 9.28
C ALA A 130 25.91 -11.49 8.83
N LEU A 131 26.78 -11.19 9.78
CA LEU A 131 28.19 -10.96 9.46
C LEU A 131 28.90 -12.32 9.45
N THR A 132 29.34 -12.73 8.27
CA THR A 132 30.14 -13.91 8.09
C THR A 132 31.60 -13.58 8.33
N GLN A 133 32.27 -14.44 9.05
CA GLN A 133 33.70 -14.27 9.31
C GLN A 133 34.51 -15.29 8.58
#